data_474815bcf7e74494e42149e3bd07a286
#
_entry.id   474815bcf7e74494e42149e3bd07a286
#
_cell.length_a   1.000
_cell.length_b   1.000
_cell.length_c   1.000
_cell.angle_alpha   90.00
_cell.angle_beta   90.00
_cell.angle_gamma   90.00
#
_symmetry.space_group_name_H-M   'P 1'
#
loop_
_entity.id
_entity.type
_entity.pdbx_description
1 polymer ?
#
loop_
_entity_poly.entity_id
_entity_poly.type
_entity_poly.pdbx_seq_one_letter_code
_entity_poly.pdbx_strand_id
1 'polypeptide(L)'
;MKFDVSSFKKRIICESDCKDTVVEAVAKGDVLDLYVTATEDRLKYIELQWDFESCDNLYVLGDVWERSYGDLEFRKITDNDRFMPWYFIATDKTDCFCFGVKTQPAAFICFRYDEKGISALIDCRNGGCGVELGGRKLHIATFVYKKYNSADVFASLHDYCRTLCDKPILPAEKIYGGNNWYYAYGKSSYEEIISDTRLQVELAKGINNKPFQVIDDCWQINSCEGPWVANQKFGDMKKLADEIKTLGARPGIWVRLLHNRDCAITEEMRIFRNGKRDYLDPTHPQVQQYIINDIKRIKDWGYELLKHDFTTFDLFGSWGKDMSSSVTKIEDWHFYDRTKTNAEIVLDLYRLIKAAADDMYIIGCNTVSHLCAGLVEINRTGNDTSGREWEATKKNGVNTLAFRLAQNEAFYMCDADCVGILDDNIPWKKNRQWLHLLSYSNTPLFVSCPDRITQEQKKDLSEAYRAFQKEHSIKPVDIFENRTPSIWEIDGRTVEYNWDDK
;
A
#
# COMPACT_ATOMS: atom_id res chain seq x y z
N MET A 1 16.42 -23.06 -18.54
CA MET A 1 17.53 -22.11 -18.82
C MET A 1 18.03 -21.57 -17.49
N LYS A 2 19.34 -21.32 -17.33
CA LYS A 2 19.88 -20.76 -16.11
C LYS A 2 19.98 -19.24 -16.28
N PHE A 3 19.22 -18.48 -15.52
CA PHE A 3 19.34 -17.02 -15.47
C PHE A 3 20.59 -16.65 -14.65
N ASP A 4 21.38 -15.75 -15.19
CA ASP A 4 22.56 -15.21 -14.49
C ASP A 4 22.33 -13.74 -14.17
N VAL A 5 22.00 -13.46 -12.93
CA VAL A 5 21.70 -12.11 -12.45
C VAL A 5 22.90 -11.15 -12.60
N SER A 6 24.12 -11.68 -12.71
CA SER A 6 25.35 -10.88 -12.86
C SER A 6 25.65 -10.46 -14.31
N SER A 7 25.00 -11.10 -15.29
CA SER A 7 25.24 -10.87 -16.72
C SER A 7 24.24 -9.88 -17.30
N PHE A 8 24.52 -8.58 -17.22
CA PHE A 8 23.67 -7.51 -17.73
C PHE A 8 24.45 -6.43 -18.48
N LYS A 9 23.77 -5.77 -19.39
CA LYS A 9 24.19 -4.49 -19.99
C LYS A 9 23.68 -3.36 -19.12
N LYS A 10 24.45 -2.27 -18.99
CA LYS A 10 24.03 -1.09 -18.22
C LYS A 10 24.13 0.20 -19.03
N ARG A 11 23.23 1.13 -18.74
CA ARG A 11 23.26 2.52 -19.22
C ARG A 11 22.99 3.45 -18.05
N ILE A 12 23.75 4.53 -17.95
CA ILE A 12 23.62 5.54 -16.90
C ILE A 12 23.13 6.84 -17.57
N ILE A 13 22.17 7.51 -16.94
CA ILE A 13 21.56 8.75 -17.43
C ILE A 13 21.62 9.80 -16.33
N CYS A 14 22.33 10.89 -16.58
CA CYS A 14 22.43 12.06 -15.71
C CYS A 14 21.69 13.26 -16.32
N GLU A 15 21.61 14.38 -15.62
CA GLU A 15 21.03 15.64 -16.16
C GLU A 15 21.86 16.20 -17.32
N SER A 16 23.16 15.96 -17.29
CA SER A 16 24.12 16.30 -18.35
C SER A 16 24.92 15.04 -18.69
N ASP A 17 25.98 15.19 -19.53
CA ASP A 17 26.89 14.07 -19.80
C ASP A 17 27.47 13.51 -18.50
N CYS A 18 27.36 12.20 -18.31
CA CYS A 18 27.91 11.53 -17.11
C CYS A 18 29.46 11.60 -17.17
N LYS A 19 30.05 12.10 -16.08
CA LYS A 19 31.50 12.31 -15.98
C LYS A 19 32.13 11.38 -14.92
N ASP A 20 31.52 11.25 -13.75
CA ASP A 20 32.10 10.61 -12.59
C ASP A 20 31.17 9.59 -11.91
N THR A 21 30.03 9.28 -12.51
CA THR A 21 29.10 8.27 -11.97
C THR A 21 29.65 6.87 -12.18
N VAL A 22 29.88 6.16 -11.07
CA VAL A 22 30.33 4.77 -11.05
C VAL A 22 29.24 3.87 -10.48
N VAL A 23 28.87 2.82 -11.23
CA VAL A 23 27.93 1.77 -10.79
C VAL A 23 28.70 0.49 -10.57
N GLU A 24 28.66 -0.01 -9.34
CA GLU A 24 29.26 -1.26 -8.89
C GLU A 24 28.17 -2.30 -8.64
N ALA A 25 28.43 -3.54 -9.04
CA ALA A 25 27.53 -4.68 -8.85
C ALA A 25 28.29 -5.81 -8.15
N VAL A 26 27.70 -6.37 -7.11
CA VAL A 26 28.26 -7.49 -6.34
C VAL A 26 27.26 -8.64 -6.38
N ALA A 27 27.58 -9.69 -7.15
CA ALA A 27 26.72 -10.85 -7.29
C ALA A 27 27.14 -11.98 -6.35
N LYS A 28 26.16 -12.66 -5.75
CA LYS A 28 26.34 -13.86 -4.94
C LYS A 28 25.20 -14.84 -5.22
N GLY A 29 25.44 -15.82 -6.08
CA GLY A 29 24.40 -16.73 -6.55
C GLY A 29 23.30 -15.96 -7.29
N ASP A 30 22.07 -16.13 -6.85
CA ASP A 30 20.88 -15.51 -7.47
C ASP A 30 20.55 -14.13 -6.87
N VAL A 31 21.50 -13.50 -6.16
CA VAL A 31 21.38 -12.19 -5.53
C VAL A 31 22.42 -11.24 -6.10
N LEU A 32 22.00 -9.98 -6.37
CA LEU A 32 22.85 -8.92 -6.90
C LEU A 32 22.65 -7.64 -6.09
N ASP A 33 23.67 -7.19 -5.38
CA ASP A 33 23.73 -5.89 -4.74
C ASP A 33 24.23 -4.83 -5.73
N LEU A 34 23.52 -3.73 -5.86
CA LEU A 34 23.85 -2.62 -6.74
C LEU A 34 24.17 -1.36 -5.95
N TYR A 35 25.32 -0.76 -6.24
CA TYR A 35 25.79 0.46 -5.61
C TYR A 35 26.07 1.52 -6.67
N VAL A 36 25.94 2.80 -6.30
CA VAL A 36 26.33 3.93 -7.14
C VAL A 36 27.10 4.97 -6.32
N THR A 37 28.05 5.62 -6.98
CA THR A 37 28.78 6.78 -6.47
C THR A 37 28.83 7.82 -7.56
N ALA A 38 28.60 9.09 -7.22
CA ALA A 38 28.77 10.24 -8.10
C ALA A 38 29.16 11.44 -7.24
N THR A 39 30.13 12.25 -7.66
CA THR A 39 30.59 13.42 -6.93
C THR A 39 29.97 14.70 -7.51
N GLU A 40 30.07 14.87 -8.81
CA GLU A 40 29.58 16.07 -9.51
C GLU A 40 28.31 15.80 -10.33
N ASP A 41 28.15 14.57 -10.81
CA ASP A 41 27.02 14.19 -11.64
C ASP A 41 25.70 14.24 -10.85
N ARG A 42 24.66 14.74 -11.50
CA ARG A 42 23.26 14.66 -11.04
C ARG A 42 22.59 13.45 -11.69
N LEU A 43 22.56 12.36 -10.98
CA LEU A 43 22.08 11.08 -11.47
C LEU A 43 20.55 11.04 -11.57
N LYS A 44 20.03 10.68 -12.76
CA LYS A 44 18.58 10.47 -12.98
C LYS A 44 18.21 8.99 -12.99
N TYR A 45 18.83 8.19 -13.87
CA TYR A 45 18.43 6.80 -14.06
C TYR A 45 19.63 5.88 -14.27
N ILE A 46 19.44 4.63 -13.90
CA ILE A 46 20.27 3.50 -14.32
C ILE A 46 19.36 2.49 -14.99
N GLU A 47 19.70 2.08 -16.20
CA GLU A 47 19.01 1.01 -16.93
C GLU A 47 19.89 -0.25 -16.90
N LEU A 48 19.29 -1.39 -16.54
CA LEU A 48 19.91 -2.70 -16.62
C LEU A 48 19.11 -3.58 -17.59
N GLN A 49 19.83 -4.36 -18.40
CA GLN A 49 19.25 -5.27 -19.39
C GLN A 49 19.89 -6.64 -19.29
N TRP A 50 19.10 -7.66 -19.05
CA TRP A 50 19.47 -9.07 -19.08
C TRP A 50 18.93 -9.73 -20.35
N ASP A 51 19.80 -10.44 -21.07
CA ASP A 51 19.38 -11.30 -22.16
C ASP A 51 18.75 -12.55 -21.54
N PHE A 52 17.44 -12.72 -21.63
CA PHE A 52 16.70 -13.83 -21.06
C PHE A 52 15.62 -14.27 -22.05
N GLU A 53 15.79 -15.48 -22.59
CA GLU A 53 14.84 -16.01 -23.58
C GLU A 53 13.47 -16.24 -22.95
N SER A 54 12.44 -15.71 -23.59
CA SER A 54 11.04 -16.00 -23.28
C SER A 54 10.53 -17.18 -24.11
N CYS A 55 9.52 -17.87 -23.62
CA CYS A 55 8.72 -18.80 -24.40
C CYS A 55 7.28 -18.29 -24.47
N ASP A 56 6.61 -18.43 -25.62
CA ASP A 56 5.33 -17.83 -25.93
C ASP A 56 4.18 -18.24 -25.00
N ASN A 57 4.34 -19.32 -24.23
CA ASN A 57 3.34 -19.81 -23.28
C ASN A 57 3.50 -19.28 -21.87
N LEU A 58 4.43 -18.34 -21.60
CA LEU A 58 4.56 -17.70 -20.30
C LEU A 58 3.44 -16.70 -20.01
N TYR A 59 2.96 -16.73 -18.79
CA TYR A 59 2.12 -15.73 -18.18
C TYR A 59 2.93 -14.92 -17.16
N VAL A 60 2.70 -13.61 -17.13
CA VAL A 60 3.46 -12.70 -16.26
C VAL A 60 2.50 -11.86 -15.42
N LEU A 61 2.80 -11.74 -14.13
CA LEU A 61 2.15 -10.83 -13.19
C LEU A 61 3.21 -9.97 -12.52
N GLY A 62 3.06 -8.64 -12.57
CA GLY A 62 3.87 -7.68 -11.81
C GLY A 62 3.09 -7.04 -10.69
N ASP A 63 3.81 -6.38 -9.77
CA ASP A 63 3.20 -5.54 -8.74
C ASP A 63 2.93 -4.11 -9.27
N VAL A 64 2.49 -3.21 -8.40
CA VAL A 64 2.21 -1.78 -8.65
C VAL A 64 2.96 -0.91 -7.65
N TRP A 65 3.08 0.41 -7.94
CA TRP A 65 3.82 1.34 -7.08
C TRP A 65 3.18 1.51 -5.70
N GLU A 66 1.87 1.61 -5.66
CA GLU A 66 1.07 1.86 -4.46
C GLU A 66 -0.13 0.91 -4.37
N ARG A 67 -1.35 1.44 -4.41
CA ARG A 67 -2.61 0.69 -4.53
C ARG A 67 -2.81 0.18 -5.95
N SER A 68 -3.46 -0.96 -6.11
CA SER A 68 -3.99 -1.40 -7.40
C SER A 68 -5.35 -0.75 -7.68
N TYR A 69 -5.72 -0.65 -8.92
CA TYR A 69 -6.97 -0.02 -9.36
C TYR A 69 -7.88 -1.04 -10.08
N GLY A 70 -7.82 -2.29 -9.66
CA GLY A 70 -8.59 -3.40 -10.24
C GLY A 70 -8.09 -3.80 -11.62
N ASP A 71 -6.80 -3.65 -11.85
CA ASP A 71 -6.13 -3.84 -13.13
C ASP A 71 -5.07 -4.94 -13.09
N LEU A 72 -4.88 -5.61 -11.95
CA LEU A 72 -3.95 -6.73 -11.83
C LEU A 72 -4.51 -7.97 -12.54
N GLU A 73 -3.66 -8.65 -13.28
CA GLU A 73 -3.96 -9.89 -14.00
C GLU A 73 -2.67 -10.55 -14.49
N PHE A 74 -2.73 -11.87 -14.67
CA PHE A 74 -1.72 -12.58 -15.45
C PHE A 74 -1.92 -12.30 -16.94
N ARG A 75 -0.89 -11.80 -17.62
CA ARG A 75 -0.87 -11.60 -19.07
C ARG A 75 0.10 -12.56 -19.74
N LYS A 76 -0.24 -13.01 -20.95
CA LYS A 76 0.77 -13.69 -21.78
C LYS A 76 1.93 -12.76 -22.04
N ILE A 77 3.14 -13.32 -22.12
CA ILE A 77 4.36 -12.52 -22.34
C ILE A 77 4.30 -11.76 -23.67
N THR A 78 3.68 -12.31 -24.69
CA THR A 78 3.46 -11.67 -26.01
C THR A 78 2.58 -10.41 -25.92
N ASP A 79 1.72 -10.33 -24.92
CA ASP A 79 0.78 -9.23 -24.70
C ASP A 79 1.21 -8.33 -23.51
N ASN A 80 2.39 -8.61 -22.94
CA ASN A 80 2.87 -7.90 -21.74
C ASN A 80 3.62 -6.63 -22.11
N ASP A 81 2.91 -5.52 -22.21
CA ASP A 81 3.43 -4.16 -22.39
C ASP A 81 3.64 -3.40 -21.07
N ARG A 82 3.42 -4.06 -19.92
CA ARG A 82 3.40 -3.41 -18.61
C ARG A 82 4.80 -3.10 -18.08
N PHE A 83 4.89 -1.96 -17.41
CA PHE A 83 5.91 -1.70 -16.40
C PHE A 83 5.47 -2.36 -15.09
N MET A 84 6.37 -3.16 -14.49
CA MET A 84 6.13 -3.96 -13.31
C MET A 84 6.99 -3.43 -12.15
N PRO A 85 6.45 -2.56 -11.28
CA PRO A 85 7.17 -2.09 -10.11
C PRO A 85 7.63 -3.24 -9.20
N TRP A 86 8.83 -3.10 -8.68
CA TRP A 86 9.42 -3.87 -7.58
C TRP A 86 9.74 -5.32 -7.87
N TYR A 87 8.81 -6.09 -8.39
CA TYR A 87 9.00 -7.50 -8.74
C TYR A 87 7.93 -7.98 -9.72
N PHE A 88 8.19 -9.15 -10.29
CA PHE A 88 7.21 -9.90 -11.07
C PHE A 88 7.41 -11.40 -10.89
N ILE A 89 6.36 -12.16 -11.21
CA ILE A 89 6.39 -13.61 -11.37
C ILE A 89 6.03 -13.95 -12.81
N ALA A 90 6.74 -14.93 -13.38
CA ALA A 90 6.40 -15.52 -14.68
C ALA A 90 6.25 -17.03 -14.54
N THR A 91 5.28 -17.62 -15.27
CA THR A 91 4.94 -19.04 -15.19
C THR A 91 4.40 -19.57 -16.51
N ASP A 92 4.73 -20.83 -16.79
CA ASP A 92 4.07 -21.63 -17.84
C ASP A 92 2.99 -22.57 -17.29
N LYS A 93 2.58 -22.34 -16.03
CA LYS A 93 1.64 -23.16 -15.24
C LYS A 93 2.22 -24.52 -14.76
N THR A 94 3.48 -24.80 -15.03
CA THR A 94 4.21 -25.98 -14.48
C THR A 94 5.36 -25.56 -13.57
N ASP A 95 6.13 -24.60 -14.03
CA ASP A 95 7.23 -23.96 -13.31
C ASP A 95 6.94 -22.47 -13.19
N CYS A 96 7.54 -21.81 -12.21
CA CYS A 96 7.56 -20.36 -12.14
C CYS A 96 8.91 -19.82 -11.71
N PHE A 97 9.18 -18.58 -12.09
CA PHE A 97 10.29 -17.82 -11.56
C PHE A 97 9.85 -16.40 -11.19
N CYS A 98 10.54 -15.86 -10.20
CA CYS A 98 10.33 -14.53 -9.71
C CYS A 98 11.62 -13.73 -9.84
N PHE A 99 11.50 -12.45 -10.18
CA PHE A 99 12.62 -11.52 -10.19
C PHE A 99 12.16 -10.16 -9.67
N GLY A 100 12.97 -9.56 -8.81
CA GLY A 100 12.60 -8.30 -8.16
C GLY A 100 13.69 -7.80 -7.24
N VAL A 101 13.34 -6.84 -6.38
CA VAL A 101 14.25 -6.25 -5.41
C VAL A 101 13.73 -6.43 -3.99
N LYS A 102 14.64 -6.55 -3.02
CA LYS A 102 14.29 -6.52 -1.60
C LYS A 102 13.55 -5.23 -1.26
N THR A 103 12.69 -5.29 -0.26
CA THR A 103 11.94 -4.12 0.22
C THR A 103 12.86 -3.00 0.70
N GLN A 104 12.36 -1.77 0.69
CA GLN A 104 13.07 -0.56 1.08
C GLN A 104 14.34 -0.25 0.25
N PRO A 105 14.33 -0.43 -1.10
CA PRO A 105 15.45 0.02 -1.92
C PRO A 105 15.57 1.55 -1.89
N ALA A 106 16.78 2.06 -2.17
CA ALA A 106 17.05 3.50 -2.22
C ALA A 106 16.73 4.14 -3.58
N ALA A 107 16.02 3.45 -4.46
CA ALA A 107 15.53 3.96 -5.74
C ALA A 107 14.18 3.34 -6.09
N PHE A 108 13.40 4.00 -6.94
CA PHE A 108 12.20 3.39 -7.53
C PHE A 108 12.61 2.50 -8.69
N ILE A 109 12.20 1.23 -8.66
CA ILE A 109 12.64 0.23 -9.64
C ILE A 109 11.42 -0.42 -10.28
N CYS A 110 11.36 -0.40 -11.61
CA CYS A 110 10.37 -1.15 -12.35
C CYS A 110 11.01 -2.05 -13.40
N PHE A 111 10.36 -3.16 -13.65
CA PHE A 111 10.78 -4.16 -14.61
C PHE A 111 9.91 -4.12 -15.86
N ARG A 112 10.49 -4.56 -16.95
CA ARG A 112 9.80 -4.99 -18.16
C ARG A 112 10.38 -6.32 -18.59
N TYR A 113 9.49 -7.22 -18.99
CA TYR A 113 9.88 -8.51 -19.55
C TYR A 113 9.17 -8.69 -20.88
N ASP A 114 9.93 -8.74 -21.94
CA ASP A 114 9.48 -8.86 -23.33
C ASP A 114 10.41 -9.81 -24.13
N GLU A 115 10.23 -9.86 -25.46
CA GLU A 115 11.03 -10.70 -26.35
C GLU A 115 12.55 -10.40 -26.31
N LYS A 116 12.95 -9.22 -25.85
CA LYS A 116 14.37 -8.80 -25.72
C LYS A 116 14.98 -9.22 -24.38
N GLY A 117 14.20 -9.84 -23.52
CA GLY A 117 14.60 -10.25 -22.18
C GLY A 117 14.04 -9.38 -21.07
N ILE A 118 14.76 -9.30 -19.97
CA ILE A 118 14.33 -8.54 -18.78
C ILE A 118 15.10 -7.23 -18.72
N SER A 119 14.39 -6.11 -18.53
CA SER A 119 14.99 -4.81 -18.25
C SER A 119 14.51 -4.27 -16.90
N ALA A 120 15.38 -3.53 -16.22
CA ALA A 120 15.05 -2.75 -15.04
C ALA A 120 15.39 -1.30 -15.25
N LEU A 121 14.42 -0.41 -15.06
CA LEU A 121 14.63 1.02 -14.94
C LEU A 121 14.70 1.41 -13.48
N ILE A 122 15.80 1.99 -13.08
CA ILE A 122 16.10 2.40 -11.70
C ILE A 122 16.06 3.94 -11.67
N ASP A 123 15.01 4.49 -11.06
CA ASP A 123 14.80 5.93 -10.93
C ASP A 123 15.46 6.44 -9.65
N CYS A 124 16.61 7.08 -9.80
CA CYS A 124 17.41 7.66 -8.73
C CYS A 124 17.14 9.16 -8.53
N ARG A 125 16.15 9.75 -9.19
CA ARG A 125 15.88 11.18 -9.12
C ARG A 125 15.53 11.67 -7.72
N ASN A 126 15.70 12.99 -7.56
CA ASN A 126 15.15 13.81 -6.49
C ASN A 126 14.05 14.71 -7.09
N GLY A 127 12.79 14.46 -6.77
CA GLY A 127 11.69 15.06 -7.52
C GLY A 127 11.74 14.64 -9.00
N GLY A 128 11.78 15.61 -9.91
CA GLY A 128 11.99 15.43 -11.34
C GLY A 128 13.44 15.65 -11.80
N CYS A 129 14.32 16.15 -10.90
CA CYS A 129 15.72 16.43 -11.17
C CYS A 129 16.63 15.25 -10.80
N GLY A 130 17.88 15.29 -11.22
CA GLY A 130 18.90 14.33 -10.80
C GLY A 130 19.26 14.50 -9.31
N VAL A 131 19.56 13.39 -8.63
CA VAL A 131 20.04 13.41 -7.23
C VAL A 131 21.50 13.85 -7.17
N GLU A 132 21.86 14.63 -6.14
CA GLU A 132 23.21 15.09 -5.84
C GLU A 132 23.85 14.18 -4.78
N LEU A 133 24.57 13.13 -5.18
CA LEU A 133 25.15 12.16 -4.24
C LEU A 133 26.35 12.71 -3.45
N GLY A 134 27.08 13.71 -4.01
CA GLY A 134 28.19 14.37 -3.31
C GLY A 134 29.34 13.41 -2.92
N GLY A 135 29.56 12.35 -3.70
CA GLY A 135 30.59 11.35 -3.47
C GLY A 135 30.19 10.22 -2.49
N ARG A 136 29.00 10.26 -1.88
CA ARG A 136 28.53 9.13 -1.03
C ARG A 136 28.27 7.88 -1.88
N LYS A 137 28.64 6.73 -1.35
CA LYS A 137 28.31 5.43 -1.94
C LYS A 137 26.91 5.02 -1.52
N LEU A 138 25.98 5.01 -2.46
CA LEU A 138 24.59 4.62 -2.23
C LEU A 138 24.40 3.14 -2.58
N HIS A 139 23.92 2.32 -1.63
CA HIS A 139 23.35 1.01 -1.92
C HIS A 139 21.96 1.22 -2.49
N ILE A 140 21.80 0.98 -3.79
CA ILE A 140 20.55 1.25 -4.53
C ILE A 140 19.50 0.19 -4.18
N ALA A 141 19.86 -1.08 -4.38
CA ALA A 141 18.96 -2.21 -4.18
C ALA A 141 19.72 -3.55 -4.14
N THR A 142 19.07 -4.55 -3.58
CA THR A 142 19.42 -5.96 -3.70
C THR A 142 18.41 -6.64 -4.61
N PHE A 143 18.83 -7.04 -5.80
CA PHE A 143 18.03 -7.83 -6.73
C PHE A 143 18.06 -9.29 -6.32
N VAL A 144 16.92 -9.99 -6.43
CA VAL A 144 16.76 -11.39 -6.06
C VAL A 144 16.06 -12.13 -7.19
N TYR A 145 16.66 -13.20 -7.69
CA TYR A 145 16.03 -14.15 -8.61
C TYR A 145 15.73 -15.45 -7.87
N LYS A 146 14.59 -16.06 -8.14
CA LYS A 146 14.23 -17.36 -7.60
C LYS A 146 13.40 -18.16 -8.59
N LYS A 147 13.78 -19.43 -8.80
CA LYS A 147 13.02 -20.39 -9.61
C LYS A 147 12.31 -21.39 -8.71
N TYR A 148 11.09 -21.75 -9.07
CA TYR A 148 10.27 -22.76 -8.42
C TYR A 148 9.83 -23.81 -9.44
N ASN A 149 10.07 -25.08 -9.14
CA ASN A 149 9.56 -26.20 -9.90
C ASN A 149 8.18 -26.57 -9.32
N SER A 150 7.20 -25.72 -9.54
CA SER A 150 5.87 -25.80 -8.93
C SER A 150 4.82 -25.13 -9.79
N ALA A 151 3.68 -25.80 -9.96
CA ALA A 151 2.47 -25.23 -10.57
C ALA A 151 1.65 -24.36 -9.60
N ASP A 152 1.91 -24.40 -8.29
CA ASP A 152 1.26 -23.54 -7.30
C ASP A 152 1.92 -22.15 -7.31
N VAL A 153 1.41 -21.31 -8.20
CA VAL A 153 1.90 -19.95 -8.43
C VAL A 153 1.70 -19.07 -7.19
N PHE A 154 0.57 -19.26 -6.48
CA PHE A 154 0.28 -18.46 -5.29
C PHE A 154 1.27 -18.75 -4.16
N ALA A 155 1.49 -20.05 -3.84
CA ALA A 155 2.47 -20.43 -2.82
C ALA A 155 3.89 -19.99 -3.20
N SER A 156 4.28 -20.11 -4.47
CA SER A 156 5.57 -19.67 -4.98
C SER A 156 5.76 -18.16 -4.83
N LEU A 157 4.72 -17.37 -5.16
CA LEU A 157 4.78 -15.92 -5.03
C LEU A 157 4.82 -15.48 -3.56
N HIS A 158 4.05 -16.13 -2.68
CA HIS A 158 4.08 -15.86 -1.25
C HIS A 158 5.46 -16.12 -0.65
N ASP A 159 6.06 -17.30 -0.95
CA ASP A 159 7.42 -17.61 -0.51
C ASP A 159 8.45 -16.63 -1.07
N TYR A 160 8.27 -16.20 -2.33
CA TYR A 160 9.11 -15.15 -2.91
C TYR A 160 8.99 -13.81 -2.17
N CYS A 161 7.78 -13.34 -1.90
CA CYS A 161 7.56 -12.11 -1.12
C CYS A 161 8.26 -12.17 0.25
N ARG A 162 8.20 -13.32 0.94
CA ARG A 162 8.93 -13.52 2.21
C ARG A 162 10.45 -13.41 2.05
N THR A 163 11.01 -13.73 0.89
CA THR A 163 12.45 -13.55 0.64
C THR A 163 12.82 -12.10 0.37
N LEU A 164 11.87 -11.26 -0.02
CA LEU A 164 12.10 -9.84 -0.31
C LEU A 164 12.08 -8.97 0.95
N CYS A 165 11.36 -9.36 2.00
CA CYS A 165 11.26 -8.60 3.24
C CYS A 165 11.82 -9.40 4.42
N ASP A 166 13.00 -9.02 4.90
CA ASP A 166 13.67 -9.75 5.97
C ASP A 166 13.00 -9.55 7.35
N LYS A 167 12.29 -8.44 7.55
CA LYS A 167 11.70 -8.03 8.83
C LYS A 167 10.34 -7.36 8.63
N PRO A 168 9.29 -8.10 8.27
CA PRO A 168 7.95 -7.53 8.25
C PRO A 168 7.53 -7.13 9.66
N ILE A 169 6.75 -6.06 9.79
CA ILE A 169 6.08 -5.69 11.04
C ILE A 169 4.61 -6.09 10.90
N LEU A 170 4.14 -6.89 11.84
CA LEU A 170 2.77 -7.39 11.85
C LEU A 170 2.08 -7.03 13.17
N PRO A 171 0.77 -6.79 13.18
CA PRO A 171 0.04 -6.58 14.42
C PRO A 171 0.08 -7.85 15.28
N ALA A 172 0.11 -7.67 16.59
CA ALA A 172 0.14 -8.78 17.56
C ALA A 172 -1.19 -9.56 17.63
N GLU A 173 -2.25 -9.00 17.06
CA GLU A 173 -3.62 -9.55 17.12
C GLU A 173 -4.38 -9.25 15.81
N LYS A 174 -5.48 -9.94 15.58
CA LYS A 174 -6.36 -9.70 14.43
C LYS A 174 -6.95 -8.30 14.49
N ILE A 175 -6.82 -7.53 13.42
CA ILE A 175 -7.33 -6.16 13.30
C ILE A 175 -8.67 -6.17 12.58
N TYR A 176 -9.72 -5.69 13.25
CA TYR A 176 -11.07 -5.64 12.70
C TYR A 176 -11.90 -4.54 13.38
N GLY A 177 -13.03 -4.19 12.79
CA GLY A 177 -13.99 -3.25 13.40
C GLY A 177 -14.63 -2.31 12.40
N GLY A 178 -14.92 -1.09 12.84
CA GLY A 178 -15.62 -0.06 12.06
C GLY A 178 -14.70 0.98 11.47
N ASN A 179 -15.10 1.48 10.29
CA ASN A 179 -14.61 2.71 9.67
C ASN A 179 -15.83 3.47 9.12
N ASN A 180 -15.95 4.76 9.34
CA ASN A 180 -17.17 5.49 9.00
C ASN A 180 -17.20 6.06 7.56
N TRP A 181 -16.17 5.83 6.72
CA TRP A 181 -16.08 6.50 5.42
C TRP A 181 -17.19 6.10 4.44
N TYR A 182 -17.38 4.81 4.18
CA TYR A 182 -18.24 4.33 3.07
C TYR A 182 -19.74 4.37 3.32
N TYR A 183 -20.18 4.85 4.48
CA TYR A 183 -21.58 5.22 4.68
C TYR A 183 -21.75 6.72 4.93
N ALA A 184 -20.81 7.36 5.64
CA ALA A 184 -20.95 8.77 6.04
C ALA A 184 -20.38 9.75 4.98
N TYR A 185 -19.29 9.37 4.28
CA TYR A 185 -18.62 10.23 3.30
C TYR A 185 -18.38 11.65 3.81
N GLY A 186 -17.80 11.76 5.03
CA GLY A 186 -17.52 13.02 5.71
C GLY A 186 -18.70 13.67 6.44
N LYS A 187 -19.89 13.06 6.41
CA LYS A 187 -21.07 13.52 7.15
C LYS A 187 -21.20 12.80 8.47
N SER A 188 -20.23 12.96 9.35
CA SER A 188 -20.20 12.31 10.65
C SER A 188 -20.06 13.33 11.79
N SER A 189 -20.29 12.86 13.02
CA SER A 189 -20.20 13.64 14.25
C SER A 189 -19.71 12.77 15.40
N TYR A 190 -19.42 13.40 16.54
CA TYR A 190 -19.09 12.73 17.78
C TYR A 190 -20.13 11.67 18.16
N GLU A 191 -21.41 12.06 18.14
CA GLU A 191 -22.54 11.21 18.53
C GLU A 191 -22.67 9.99 17.60
N GLU A 192 -22.48 10.19 16.28
CA GLU A 192 -22.53 9.10 15.31
C GLU A 192 -21.39 8.12 15.53
N ILE A 193 -20.15 8.58 15.77
CA ILE A 193 -19.02 7.70 16.09
C ILE A 193 -19.27 6.88 17.37
N ILE A 194 -19.91 7.48 18.38
CA ILE A 194 -20.27 6.75 19.60
C ILE A 194 -21.36 5.70 19.32
N SER A 195 -22.33 6.02 18.47
CA SER A 195 -23.36 5.07 18.04
C SER A 195 -22.76 3.89 17.27
N ASP A 196 -21.89 4.17 16.31
CA ASP A 196 -21.15 3.17 15.55
C ASP A 196 -20.29 2.29 16.47
N THR A 197 -19.61 2.90 17.44
CA THR A 197 -18.81 2.17 18.43
C THR A 197 -19.65 1.16 19.19
N ARG A 198 -20.85 1.54 19.65
CA ARG A 198 -21.76 0.62 20.33
C ARG A 198 -22.17 -0.55 19.44
N LEU A 199 -22.44 -0.29 18.16
CA LEU A 199 -22.71 -1.34 17.19
C LEU A 199 -21.52 -2.28 17.03
N GLN A 200 -20.30 -1.77 16.87
CA GLN A 200 -19.10 -2.62 16.71
C GLN A 200 -18.88 -3.52 17.94
N VAL A 201 -19.09 -2.98 19.14
CA VAL A 201 -18.99 -3.76 20.39
C VAL A 201 -20.11 -4.81 20.50
N GLU A 202 -21.34 -4.48 20.07
CA GLU A 202 -22.45 -5.43 19.98
C GLU A 202 -22.12 -6.61 19.05
N LEU A 203 -21.61 -6.30 17.83
CA LEU A 203 -21.22 -7.29 16.81
C LEU A 203 -20.08 -8.20 17.30
N ALA A 204 -19.14 -7.65 18.06
CA ALA A 204 -17.97 -8.34 18.60
C ALA A 204 -18.27 -9.09 19.91
N LYS A 205 -19.54 -9.17 20.36
CA LYS A 205 -19.90 -9.82 21.64
C LYS A 205 -19.40 -11.26 21.72
N GLY A 206 -18.63 -11.55 22.76
CA GLY A 206 -18.04 -12.88 23.00
C GLY A 206 -16.69 -13.10 22.30
N ILE A 207 -16.14 -12.09 21.65
CA ILE A 207 -14.76 -12.07 21.12
C ILE A 207 -13.86 -11.38 22.15
N ASN A 208 -12.72 -11.98 22.50
CA ASN A 208 -11.80 -11.42 23.50
C ASN A 208 -11.03 -10.21 22.95
N ASN A 209 -10.64 -10.25 21.68
CA ASN A 209 -10.00 -9.15 20.98
C ASN A 209 -11.01 -8.03 20.73
N LYS A 210 -10.66 -6.78 21.05
CA LYS A 210 -11.56 -5.63 20.91
C LYS A 210 -11.58 -5.10 19.49
N PRO A 211 -12.76 -4.73 18.93
CA PRO A 211 -12.84 -4.10 17.62
C PRO A 211 -12.27 -2.68 17.64
N PHE A 212 -11.76 -2.22 16.53
CA PHE A 212 -11.46 -0.80 16.31
C PHE A 212 -12.70 -0.01 15.90
N GLN A 213 -12.71 1.28 16.22
CA GLN A 213 -13.54 2.29 15.58
C GLN A 213 -12.63 3.34 14.99
N VAL A 214 -12.48 3.34 13.67
CA VAL A 214 -11.64 4.27 12.93
C VAL A 214 -12.47 5.46 12.47
N ILE A 215 -12.07 6.65 12.88
CA ILE A 215 -12.66 7.94 12.47
C ILE A 215 -11.94 8.36 11.20
N ASP A 216 -12.64 8.38 10.07
CA ASP A 216 -12.11 8.78 8.77
C ASP A 216 -12.19 10.30 8.56
N ASP A 217 -11.83 10.82 7.38
CA ASP A 217 -11.76 12.25 7.06
C ASP A 217 -12.99 13.07 7.48
N CYS A 218 -12.81 14.37 7.60
CA CYS A 218 -13.80 15.38 8.00
C CYS A 218 -14.09 15.49 9.52
N TRP A 219 -13.24 14.91 10.38
CA TRP A 219 -13.24 15.19 11.81
C TRP A 219 -12.55 16.54 12.14
N GLN A 220 -11.59 16.95 11.33
CA GLN A 220 -10.80 18.17 11.43
C GLN A 220 -11.54 19.37 10.82
N ILE A 221 -11.01 20.57 11.02
CA ILE A 221 -11.64 21.84 10.61
C ILE A 221 -11.89 21.89 9.09
N ASN A 222 -10.91 21.47 8.30
CA ASN A 222 -10.99 21.48 6.84
C ASN A 222 -10.93 20.04 6.32
N SER A 223 -11.84 19.67 5.42
CA SER A 223 -11.78 18.34 4.80
C SER A 223 -10.48 18.10 4.03
N CYS A 224 -9.91 16.92 4.15
CA CYS A 224 -8.69 16.47 3.48
C CYS A 224 -7.42 17.30 3.76
N GLU A 225 -7.41 18.18 4.77
CA GLU A 225 -6.22 19.00 5.10
C GLU A 225 -6.16 19.38 6.58
N GLY A 226 -4.94 19.64 7.06
CA GLY A 226 -4.70 20.24 8.37
C GLY A 226 -5.01 21.76 8.41
N PRO A 227 -5.01 22.36 9.60
CA PRO A 227 -4.46 21.82 10.86
C PRO A 227 -5.33 20.68 11.43
N TRP A 228 -4.66 19.71 12.04
CA TRP A 228 -5.29 18.50 12.61
C TRP A 228 -5.94 18.83 13.97
N VAL A 229 -6.95 19.67 13.92
CA VAL A 229 -7.73 20.15 15.05
C VAL A 229 -9.20 19.84 14.77
N ALA A 230 -9.91 19.35 15.78
CA ALA A 230 -11.32 18.96 15.65
C ALA A 230 -12.20 20.13 15.21
N ASN A 231 -13.15 19.85 14.34
CA ASN A 231 -14.23 20.77 14.02
C ASN A 231 -15.32 20.77 15.12
N GLN A 232 -16.31 21.65 14.99
CA GLN A 232 -17.38 21.81 16.00
C GLN A 232 -18.23 20.55 16.20
N LYS A 233 -18.35 19.66 15.20
CA LYS A 233 -19.12 18.41 15.29
C LYS A 233 -18.44 17.34 16.13
N PHE A 234 -17.11 17.38 16.20
CA PHE A 234 -16.32 16.40 16.96
C PHE A 234 -15.85 16.94 18.31
N GLY A 235 -15.61 18.24 18.42
CA GLY A 235 -15.29 18.89 19.70
C GLY A 235 -13.98 18.40 20.31
N ASP A 236 -14.05 17.58 21.35
CA ASP A 236 -12.87 17.09 22.09
C ASP A 236 -12.49 15.66 21.67
N MET A 237 -11.42 15.54 20.85
CA MET A 237 -10.95 14.25 20.33
C MET A 237 -10.38 13.33 21.40
N LYS A 238 -9.81 13.89 22.48
CA LYS A 238 -9.36 13.09 23.61
C LYS A 238 -10.54 12.46 24.35
N LYS A 239 -11.56 13.25 24.64
CA LYS A 239 -12.80 12.74 25.26
C LYS A 239 -13.46 11.67 24.40
N LEU A 240 -13.47 11.85 23.07
CA LEU A 240 -14.01 10.86 22.13
C LEU A 240 -13.25 9.54 22.19
N ALA A 241 -11.91 9.59 22.19
CA ALA A 241 -11.09 8.40 22.32
C ALA A 241 -11.30 7.68 23.66
N ASP A 242 -11.39 8.42 24.76
CA ASP A 242 -11.66 7.87 26.10
C ASP A 242 -13.05 7.20 26.17
N GLU A 243 -14.08 7.78 25.52
CA GLU A 243 -15.43 7.20 25.47
C GLU A 243 -15.48 5.94 24.61
N ILE A 244 -14.82 5.90 23.45
CA ILE A 244 -14.65 4.69 22.60
C ILE A 244 -14.04 3.54 23.44
N LYS A 245 -12.98 3.83 24.20
CA LYS A 245 -12.34 2.85 25.08
C LYS A 245 -13.25 2.35 26.20
N THR A 246 -14.02 3.27 26.80
CA THR A 246 -14.98 2.96 27.86
C THR A 246 -16.09 2.04 27.38
N LEU A 247 -16.52 2.21 26.12
CA LEU A 247 -17.51 1.34 25.47
C LEU A 247 -16.97 -0.06 25.14
N GLY A 248 -15.66 -0.24 25.11
CA GLY A 248 -15.03 -1.55 24.87
C GLY A 248 -14.43 -1.71 23.46
N ALA A 249 -14.26 -0.64 22.72
CA ALA A 249 -13.56 -0.60 21.43
C ALA A 249 -12.21 0.10 21.53
N ARG A 250 -11.46 0.12 20.45
CA ARG A 250 -10.13 0.78 20.30
C ARG A 250 -10.26 1.94 19.31
N PRO A 251 -9.81 3.17 19.65
CA PRO A 251 -9.95 4.31 18.77
C PRO A 251 -8.87 4.33 17.69
N GLY A 252 -9.28 4.53 16.43
CA GLY A 252 -8.41 4.84 15.29
C GLY A 252 -8.78 6.18 14.67
N ILE A 253 -7.83 6.79 13.94
CA ILE A 253 -8.04 8.11 13.34
C ILE A 253 -7.30 8.23 12.01
N TRP A 254 -7.90 8.95 11.06
CA TRP A 254 -7.35 9.26 9.76
C TRP A 254 -6.67 10.63 9.74
N VAL A 255 -5.57 10.75 8.98
CA VAL A 255 -4.85 12.00 8.73
C VAL A 255 -4.23 12.04 7.32
N ARG A 256 -3.99 13.26 6.81
CA ARG A 256 -3.22 13.54 5.59
C ARG A 256 -2.05 14.45 5.93
N LEU A 257 -0.93 13.86 6.31
CA LEU A 257 0.18 14.55 6.99
C LEU A 257 0.89 15.62 6.15
N LEU A 258 0.88 15.48 4.81
CA LEU A 258 1.60 16.40 3.91
C LEU A 258 0.74 17.54 3.35
N HIS A 259 -0.54 17.62 3.73
CA HIS A 259 -1.41 18.72 3.32
C HIS A 259 -1.94 19.47 4.55
N ASN A 260 -1.35 20.61 4.85
CA ASN A 260 -1.68 21.39 6.03
C ASN A 260 -1.66 22.89 5.70
N ARG A 261 -2.73 23.62 6.09
CA ARG A 261 -2.94 25.05 5.85
C ARG A 261 -2.77 25.89 7.12
N ASP A 262 -2.10 25.37 8.15
CA ASP A 262 -1.78 26.15 9.34
C ASP A 262 -1.01 27.42 8.95
N CYS A 263 -1.37 28.56 9.55
CA CYS A 263 -0.77 29.85 9.25
C CYS A 263 0.72 29.97 9.62
N ALA A 264 1.22 29.08 10.47
CA ALA A 264 2.64 29.00 10.82
C ALA A 264 3.49 28.28 9.75
N ILE A 265 2.85 27.64 8.74
CA ILE A 265 3.53 26.95 7.65
C ILE A 265 3.79 27.93 6.51
N THR A 266 5.09 28.22 6.28
CA THR A 266 5.52 29.14 5.21
C THR A 266 5.61 28.47 3.86
N GLU A 267 5.73 29.27 2.80
CA GLU A 267 5.91 28.80 1.42
C GLU A 267 7.18 27.94 1.22
N GLU A 268 8.24 28.23 1.97
CA GLU A 268 9.53 27.54 1.89
C GLU A 268 9.48 26.10 2.40
N MET A 269 8.50 25.80 3.26
CA MET A 269 8.24 24.46 3.79
C MET A 269 7.48 23.57 2.79
N ARG A 270 7.15 24.08 1.61
CA ARG A 270 6.30 23.42 0.64
C ARG A 270 7.06 23.03 -0.62
N ILE A 271 6.72 21.88 -1.17
CA ILE A 271 7.21 21.43 -2.48
C ILE A 271 6.76 22.44 -3.54
N PHE A 272 7.71 22.97 -4.31
CA PHE A 272 7.41 23.78 -5.49
C PHE A 272 7.36 22.88 -6.73
N ARG A 273 6.16 22.66 -7.26
CA ARG A 273 5.92 21.78 -8.39
C ARG A 273 4.83 22.36 -9.28
N ASN A 274 5.05 22.40 -10.63
CA ASN A 274 4.09 22.98 -11.58
C ASN A 274 3.62 24.41 -11.23
N GLY A 275 4.52 25.25 -10.73
CA GLY A 275 4.18 26.63 -10.35
C GLY A 275 3.32 26.75 -9.08
N LYS A 276 3.14 25.67 -8.32
CA LYS A 276 2.32 25.61 -7.08
C LYS A 276 3.13 25.15 -5.89
N ARG A 277 2.66 25.57 -4.70
CA ARG A 277 3.19 25.17 -3.39
C ARG A 277 2.07 24.67 -2.49
N ASP A 278 1.56 23.49 -2.79
CA ASP A 278 0.38 22.94 -2.09
C ASP A 278 0.76 22.01 -0.93
N TYR A 279 1.79 21.19 -1.09
CA TYR A 279 2.12 20.10 -0.17
C TYR A 279 3.43 20.35 0.58
N LEU A 280 3.51 19.85 1.81
CA LEU A 280 4.68 19.98 2.66
C LEU A 280 5.85 19.15 2.12
N ASP A 281 7.05 19.71 2.21
CA ASP A 281 8.28 19.02 1.86
C ASP A 281 8.79 18.22 3.09
N PRO A 282 8.73 16.87 3.09
CA PRO A 282 9.12 16.07 4.23
C PRO A 282 10.64 16.09 4.50
N THR A 283 11.43 16.64 3.59
CA THR A 283 12.89 16.81 3.81
C THR A 283 13.22 18.10 4.55
N HIS A 284 12.25 19.04 4.65
CA HIS A 284 12.44 20.27 5.40
C HIS A 284 12.35 20.01 6.91
N PRO A 285 13.36 20.40 7.74
CA PRO A 285 13.41 20.05 9.17
C PRO A 285 12.20 20.51 9.98
N GLN A 286 11.64 21.69 9.68
CA GLN A 286 10.46 22.18 10.37
C GLN A 286 9.20 21.37 10.02
N VAL A 287 9.08 20.89 8.78
CA VAL A 287 7.98 20.00 8.37
C VAL A 287 8.05 18.68 9.12
N GLN A 288 9.23 18.10 9.26
CA GLN A 288 9.42 16.89 10.07
C GLN A 288 8.93 17.10 11.50
N GLN A 289 9.24 18.25 12.10
CA GLN A 289 8.79 18.56 13.46
C GLN A 289 7.26 18.75 13.54
N TYR A 290 6.62 19.35 12.52
CA TYR A 290 5.15 19.42 12.45
C TYR A 290 4.52 18.04 12.42
N ILE A 291 4.99 17.14 11.55
CA ILE A 291 4.48 15.76 11.44
C ILE A 291 4.65 15.04 12.78
N ILE A 292 5.80 15.14 13.41
CA ILE A 292 6.07 14.52 14.74
C ILE A 292 5.08 15.04 15.78
N ASN A 293 4.88 16.36 15.84
CA ASN A 293 4.01 16.98 16.83
C ASN A 293 2.55 16.60 16.64
N ASP A 294 2.09 16.55 15.39
CA ASP A 294 0.71 16.14 15.06
C ASP A 294 0.45 14.69 15.46
N ILE A 295 1.34 13.77 15.11
CA ILE A 295 1.19 12.35 15.46
C ILE A 295 1.27 12.16 16.99
N LYS A 296 2.21 12.79 17.67
CA LYS A 296 2.31 12.71 19.14
C LYS A 296 1.07 13.25 19.83
N ARG A 297 0.50 14.36 19.35
CA ARG A 297 -0.74 14.92 19.88
C ARG A 297 -1.90 13.92 19.74
N ILE A 298 -2.04 13.25 18.59
CA ILE A 298 -3.03 12.21 18.35
C ILE A 298 -2.82 11.04 19.32
N LYS A 299 -1.60 10.61 19.51
CA LYS A 299 -1.25 9.57 20.49
C LYS A 299 -1.63 10.01 21.91
N ASP A 300 -1.32 11.24 22.28
CA ASP A 300 -1.63 11.81 23.60
C ASP A 300 -3.16 11.94 23.84
N TRP A 301 -3.95 12.04 22.79
CA TRP A 301 -5.41 11.91 22.87
C TRP A 301 -5.88 10.48 23.16
N GLY A 302 -4.98 9.50 23.02
CA GLY A 302 -5.25 8.10 23.33
C GLY A 302 -5.66 7.25 22.14
N TYR A 303 -5.48 7.71 20.90
CA TYR A 303 -5.69 6.87 19.71
C TYR A 303 -4.65 5.77 19.63
N GLU A 304 -5.06 4.60 19.14
CA GLU A 304 -4.25 3.38 19.08
C GLU A 304 -3.98 2.92 17.64
N LEU A 305 -4.61 3.56 16.66
CA LEU A 305 -4.41 3.31 15.25
C LEU A 305 -4.43 4.62 14.47
N LEU A 306 -3.40 4.80 13.61
CA LEU A 306 -3.24 5.93 12.71
C LEU A 306 -3.40 5.45 11.26
N LYS A 307 -4.42 5.95 10.55
CA LYS A 307 -4.55 5.77 9.09
C LYS A 307 -4.03 7.04 8.42
N HIS A 308 -2.84 6.99 7.81
CA HIS A 308 -2.36 8.14 7.04
C HIS A 308 -2.54 7.90 5.54
N ASP A 309 -3.02 8.93 4.86
CA ASP A 309 -3.46 8.86 3.47
C ASP A 309 -2.81 9.92 2.58
N PHE A 310 -2.99 9.79 1.27
CA PHE A 310 -2.53 10.70 0.21
C PHE A 310 -1.02 10.90 0.09
N THR A 311 -0.21 10.19 0.85
CA THR A 311 1.24 10.45 0.94
C THR A 311 1.92 10.41 -0.42
N THR A 312 1.64 9.40 -1.24
CA THR A 312 2.23 9.25 -2.58
C THR A 312 1.79 10.35 -3.53
N PHE A 313 0.49 10.68 -3.51
CA PHE A 313 -0.06 11.77 -4.33
C PHE A 313 0.53 13.13 -3.94
N ASP A 314 0.60 13.42 -2.64
CA ASP A 314 1.13 14.69 -2.16
C ASP A 314 2.60 14.88 -2.54
N LEU A 315 3.41 13.81 -2.45
CA LEU A 315 4.82 13.83 -2.84
C LEU A 315 5.02 14.00 -4.35
N PHE A 316 4.29 13.26 -5.18
CA PHE A 316 4.61 13.13 -6.61
C PHE A 316 3.58 13.74 -7.55
N GLY A 317 2.40 14.12 -7.07
CA GLY A 317 1.33 14.70 -7.88
C GLY A 317 0.64 13.73 -8.84
N SER A 318 0.76 12.42 -8.57
CA SER A 318 0.19 11.36 -9.39
C SER A 318 -0.40 10.26 -8.52
N TRP A 319 -1.52 9.69 -8.93
CA TRP A 319 -2.04 8.44 -8.38
C TRP A 319 -1.33 7.26 -9.02
N GLY A 320 -1.26 6.11 -8.37
CA GLY A 320 -0.61 4.93 -8.89
C GLY A 320 -1.08 4.51 -10.28
N LYS A 321 -2.38 4.68 -10.59
CA LYS A 321 -2.95 4.44 -11.93
C LYS A 321 -2.37 5.35 -13.03
N ASP A 322 -1.86 6.53 -12.67
CA ASP A 322 -1.30 7.53 -13.59
C ASP A 322 0.24 7.39 -13.74
N MET A 323 0.84 6.56 -12.89
CA MET A 323 2.26 6.21 -12.93
C MET A 323 2.52 5.15 -14.00
N SER A 324 3.76 5.15 -14.52
CA SER A 324 4.22 4.16 -15.51
C SER A 324 5.58 3.61 -15.09
N SER A 325 6.61 3.81 -15.87
CA SER A 325 8.01 3.49 -15.49
C SER A 325 8.57 4.39 -14.38
N SER A 326 7.86 5.45 -14.00
CA SER A 326 8.27 6.43 -13.00
C SER A 326 7.09 6.94 -12.19
N VAL A 327 7.35 7.30 -10.95
CA VAL A 327 6.34 7.84 -10.00
C VAL A 327 5.95 9.28 -10.28
N THR A 328 6.79 10.04 -11.00
CA THR A 328 6.47 11.39 -11.46
C THR A 328 6.91 11.61 -12.89
N LYS A 329 6.03 12.24 -13.68
CA LYS A 329 6.31 12.69 -15.06
C LYS A 329 6.67 14.16 -15.12
N ILE A 330 6.57 14.87 -14.01
CA ILE A 330 6.86 16.29 -13.90
C ILE A 330 8.36 16.43 -13.71
N GLU A 331 9.00 17.21 -14.57
CA GLU A 331 10.43 17.55 -14.50
C GLU A 331 10.63 18.93 -13.85
N ASP A 332 11.87 19.33 -13.66
CA ASP A 332 12.29 20.66 -13.19
C ASP A 332 11.76 21.04 -11.82
N TRP A 333 11.65 20.07 -10.91
CA TRP A 333 11.36 20.30 -9.50
C TRP A 333 12.18 19.35 -8.62
N HIS A 334 12.46 19.74 -7.39
CA HIS A 334 13.22 18.95 -6.42
C HIS A 334 12.69 19.20 -5.01
N PHE A 335 13.04 18.30 -4.10
CA PHE A 335 12.85 18.50 -2.66
C PHE A 335 13.91 19.45 -2.09
N TYR A 336 13.68 19.93 -0.88
CA TYR A 336 14.60 20.80 -0.14
C TYR A 336 15.98 20.14 0.05
N ASP A 337 16.01 18.86 0.46
CA ASP A 337 17.25 18.07 0.50
C ASP A 337 17.47 17.35 -0.84
N ARG A 338 18.38 17.87 -1.65
CA ARG A 338 18.71 17.35 -3.00
C ARG A 338 19.65 16.14 -2.97
N THR A 339 20.16 15.76 -1.80
CA THR A 339 21.15 14.69 -1.66
C THR A 339 20.51 13.29 -1.58
N LYS A 340 19.19 13.21 -1.47
CA LYS A 340 18.41 11.97 -1.33
C LYS A 340 17.60 11.67 -2.58
N THR A 341 17.51 10.40 -2.92
CA THR A 341 16.59 9.95 -3.96
C THR A 341 15.14 10.06 -3.52
N ASN A 342 14.20 10.03 -4.45
CA ASN A 342 12.76 9.97 -4.15
C ASN A 342 12.41 8.81 -3.21
N ALA A 343 13.05 7.64 -3.39
CA ALA A 343 12.81 6.48 -2.52
C ALA A 343 13.35 6.69 -1.10
N GLU A 344 14.55 7.26 -0.96
CA GLU A 344 15.11 7.60 0.36
C GLU A 344 14.24 8.60 1.12
N ILE A 345 13.66 9.59 0.40
CA ILE A 345 12.75 10.60 0.99
C ILE A 345 11.47 9.94 1.51
N VAL A 346 10.87 9.03 0.73
CA VAL A 346 9.69 8.26 1.15
C VAL A 346 10.02 7.38 2.35
N LEU A 347 11.15 6.68 2.33
CA LEU A 347 11.60 5.84 3.43
C LEU A 347 11.80 6.63 4.73
N ASP A 348 12.43 7.78 4.64
CA ASP A 348 12.68 8.63 5.80
C ASP A 348 11.38 9.19 6.38
N LEU A 349 10.41 9.56 5.51
CA LEU A 349 9.07 9.95 5.94
C LEU A 349 8.36 8.82 6.68
N TYR A 350 8.36 7.60 6.15
CA TYR A 350 7.69 6.46 6.80
C TYR A 350 8.37 6.07 8.11
N ARG A 351 9.70 6.13 8.18
CA ARG A 351 10.46 5.94 9.44
C ARG A 351 10.12 7.00 10.48
N LEU A 352 9.98 8.26 10.06
CA LEU A 352 9.58 9.37 10.92
C LEU A 352 8.17 9.17 11.46
N ILE A 353 7.22 8.79 10.60
CA ILE A 353 5.83 8.48 10.99
C ILE A 353 5.82 7.32 12.01
N LYS A 354 6.53 6.22 11.72
CA LYS A 354 6.59 5.06 12.62
C LYS A 354 7.21 5.42 13.98
N ALA A 355 8.29 6.17 13.99
CA ALA A 355 8.94 6.60 15.21
C ALA A 355 8.05 7.54 16.05
N ALA A 356 7.27 8.42 15.41
CA ALA A 356 6.35 9.31 16.11
C ALA A 356 5.09 8.59 16.62
N ALA A 357 4.61 7.60 15.88
CA ALA A 357 3.45 6.77 16.23
C ALA A 357 3.76 5.79 17.38
N ASP A 358 5.04 5.38 17.52
CA ASP A 358 5.52 4.48 18.57
C ASP A 358 4.75 3.15 18.59
N ASP A 359 3.87 2.91 19.56
CA ASP A 359 3.08 1.69 19.74
C ASP A 359 1.69 1.72 19.04
N MET A 360 1.32 2.84 18.41
CA MET A 360 0.11 2.87 17.58
C MET A 360 0.31 1.97 16.34
N TYR A 361 -0.74 1.23 15.96
CA TYR A 361 -0.79 0.58 14.67
C TYR A 361 -0.89 1.63 13.55
N ILE A 362 -0.25 1.33 12.42
CA ILE A 362 -0.30 2.23 11.26
C ILE A 362 -1.00 1.49 10.10
N ILE A 363 -2.03 2.14 9.54
CA ILE A 363 -2.55 1.82 8.21
C ILE A 363 -1.93 2.81 7.23
N GLY A 364 -1.04 2.31 6.37
CA GLY A 364 -0.58 3.07 5.22
C GLY A 364 -1.66 3.05 4.13
N CYS A 365 -2.29 4.19 3.88
CA CYS A 365 -3.26 4.36 2.80
C CYS A 365 -2.68 5.32 1.77
N ASN A 366 -2.69 4.95 0.48
CA ASN A 366 -1.96 5.67 -0.57
C ASN A 366 -0.44 5.81 -0.28
N THR A 367 0.16 4.71 0.12
CA THR A 367 1.60 4.58 0.39
C THR A 367 2.30 3.81 -0.71
N VAL A 368 3.59 4.05 -0.91
CA VAL A 368 4.44 3.24 -1.78
C VAL A 368 4.65 1.88 -1.11
N SER A 369 3.97 0.85 -1.60
CA SER A 369 3.79 -0.41 -0.91
C SER A 369 5.09 -1.13 -0.55
N HIS A 370 6.04 -1.21 -1.48
CA HIS A 370 7.32 -1.90 -1.27
C HIS A 370 8.26 -1.15 -0.32
N LEU A 371 8.13 0.19 -0.25
CA LEU A 371 8.91 1.03 0.66
C LEU A 371 8.32 1.03 2.08
N CYS A 372 7.02 0.80 2.27
CA CYS A 372 6.43 0.77 3.60
C CYS A 372 6.53 -0.61 4.28
N ALA A 373 6.88 -1.67 3.54
CA ALA A 373 7.09 -3.01 4.10
C ALA A 373 8.17 -3.00 5.19
N GLY A 374 7.83 -3.52 6.38
CA GLY A 374 8.67 -3.45 7.57
C GLY A 374 8.64 -2.09 8.31
N LEU A 375 7.76 -1.16 7.91
CA LEU A 375 7.57 0.15 8.55
C LEU A 375 6.12 0.42 8.97
N VAL A 376 5.15 -0.31 8.40
CA VAL A 376 3.74 -0.25 8.79
C VAL A 376 3.23 -1.66 9.06
N GLU A 377 2.29 -1.80 9.99
CA GLU A 377 1.65 -3.07 10.31
C GLU A 377 0.61 -3.47 9.26
N ILE A 378 -0.06 -2.48 8.67
CA ILE A 378 -1.18 -2.66 7.74
C ILE A 378 -0.97 -1.73 6.55
N ASN A 379 -1.16 -2.24 5.34
CA ASN A 379 -1.08 -1.41 4.13
C ASN A 379 -2.29 -1.62 3.23
N ARG A 380 -2.94 -0.52 2.84
CA ARG A 380 -4.00 -0.50 1.83
C ARG A 380 -3.43 -0.93 0.48
N THR A 381 -3.86 -2.05 -0.02
CA THR A 381 -3.32 -2.66 -1.24
C THR A 381 -4.13 -2.34 -2.50
N GLY A 382 -5.39 -1.95 -2.35
CA GLY A 382 -6.29 -1.57 -3.44
C GLY A 382 -6.86 -0.16 -3.29
N ASN A 383 -7.39 0.36 -4.40
CA ASN A 383 -8.17 1.58 -4.39
C ASN A 383 -9.48 1.37 -3.60
N ASP A 384 -10.18 2.45 -3.32
CA ASP A 384 -11.37 2.45 -2.50
C ASP A 384 -12.45 1.49 -3.01
N THR A 385 -12.98 0.66 -2.11
CA THR A 385 -14.26 -0.01 -2.27
C THR A 385 -15.39 1.02 -2.19
N SER A 386 -16.62 0.62 -2.01
CA SER A 386 -17.71 1.59 -1.97
C SER A 386 -18.87 1.09 -1.11
N GLY A 387 -19.58 2.02 -0.47
CA GLY A 387 -20.91 1.78 0.06
C GLY A 387 -22.03 2.09 -0.96
N ARG A 388 -21.67 2.62 -2.15
CA ARG A 388 -22.62 3.08 -3.17
C ARG A 388 -22.64 2.22 -4.43
N GLU A 389 -21.47 1.73 -4.85
CA GLU A 389 -21.29 1.11 -6.16
C GLU A 389 -20.60 -0.25 -6.02
N TRP A 390 -21.33 -1.32 -6.35
CA TRP A 390 -20.80 -2.68 -6.30
C TRP A 390 -19.56 -2.89 -7.20
N GLU A 391 -19.56 -2.29 -8.39
CA GLU A 391 -18.44 -2.44 -9.32
C GLU A 391 -17.12 -1.89 -8.75
N ALA A 392 -17.16 -0.85 -7.92
CA ALA A 392 -15.97 -0.37 -7.23
C ALA A 392 -15.45 -1.41 -6.23
N THR A 393 -16.34 -2.01 -5.41
CA THR A 393 -15.97 -3.07 -4.46
C THR A 393 -15.43 -4.31 -5.19
N LYS A 394 -16.13 -4.79 -6.23
CA LYS A 394 -15.68 -5.92 -7.05
C LYS A 394 -14.30 -5.65 -7.67
N LYS A 395 -14.16 -4.52 -8.33
CA LYS A 395 -12.93 -4.15 -9.04
C LYS A 395 -11.76 -3.90 -8.08
N ASN A 396 -11.95 -3.10 -7.05
CA ASN A 396 -10.86 -2.66 -6.18
C ASN A 396 -10.61 -3.64 -5.02
N GLY A 397 -11.67 -4.26 -4.48
CA GLY A 397 -11.57 -5.21 -3.39
C GLY A 397 -11.15 -6.61 -3.86
N VAL A 398 -12.00 -7.27 -4.69
CA VAL A 398 -11.77 -8.67 -5.08
C VAL A 398 -10.51 -8.83 -5.92
N ASN A 399 -10.29 -7.99 -6.94
CA ASN A 399 -9.06 -8.04 -7.75
C ASN A 399 -7.82 -7.87 -6.87
N THR A 400 -7.79 -6.82 -6.06
CA THR A 400 -6.65 -6.55 -5.18
C THR A 400 -6.36 -7.71 -4.25
N LEU A 401 -7.38 -8.23 -3.59
CA LEU A 401 -7.22 -9.35 -2.67
C LEU A 401 -6.66 -10.57 -3.41
N ALA A 402 -7.19 -10.90 -4.60
CA ALA A 402 -6.75 -12.06 -5.36
C ALA A 402 -5.27 -11.98 -5.79
N PHE A 403 -4.83 -10.83 -6.28
CA PHE A 403 -3.50 -10.70 -6.89
C PHE A 403 -2.42 -10.18 -5.96
N ARG A 404 -2.79 -9.65 -4.79
CA ARG A 404 -1.82 -9.16 -3.79
C ARG A 404 -1.86 -9.92 -2.45
N LEU A 405 -2.76 -10.89 -2.30
CA LEU A 405 -2.84 -11.70 -1.07
C LEU A 405 -1.52 -12.44 -0.76
N ALA A 406 -0.71 -12.75 -1.76
CA ALA A 406 0.62 -13.31 -1.56
C ALA A 406 1.60 -12.40 -0.79
N GLN A 407 1.32 -11.10 -0.69
CA GLN A 407 2.06 -10.14 0.12
C GLN A 407 1.65 -10.16 1.60
N ASN A 408 0.45 -10.71 1.90
CA ASN A 408 -0.07 -10.74 3.27
C ASN A 408 0.88 -11.47 4.21
N GLU A 409 1.18 -10.88 5.35
CA GLU A 409 2.16 -11.36 6.34
C GLU A 409 3.63 -11.44 5.84
N ALA A 410 3.86 -11.36 4.53
CA ALA A 410 5.20 -11.30 3.96
C ALA A 410 5.81 -9.90 4.03
N PHE A 411 4.99 -8.86 3.86
CA PHE A 411 5.39 -7.45 3.92
C PHE A 411 4.72 -6.70 5.08
N TYR A 412 3.44 -6.91 5.24
CA TYR A 412 2.50 -6.28 6.17
C TYR A 412 1.19 -7.08 6.14
N MET A 413 0.17 -6.68 6.90
CA MET A 413 -1.19 -7.15 6.66
C MET A 413 -1.79 -6.36 5.48
N CYS A 414 -2.24 -7.07 4.45
CA CYS A 414 -2.86 -6.47 3.26
C CYS A 414 -4.27 -5.99 3.59
N ASP A 415 -4.51 -4.69 3.58
CA ASP A 415 -5.87 -4.14 3.74
C ASP A 415 -6.54 -4.03 2.36
N ALA A 416 -7.53 -4.88 2.11
CA ALA A 416 -8.35 -4.88 0.90
C ALA A 416 -9.56 -3.96 1.02
N ASP A 417 -9.58 -3.12 2.04
CA ASP A 417 -10.63 -2.14 2.35
C ASP A 417 -11.91 -2.71 2.97
N CYS A 418 -12.93 -1.88 3.06
CA CYS A 418 -14.11 -2.13 3.86
C CYS A 418 -15.23 -2.88 3.12
N VAL A 419 -16.10 -3.50 3.91
CA VAL A 419 -17.48 -3.80 3.48
C VAL A 419 -18.33 -2.56 3.74
N GLY A 420 -18.70 -1.83 2.69
CA GLY A 420 -19.48 -0.59 2.80
C GLY A 420 -20.99 -0.87 2.75
N ILE A 421 -21.72 -0.44 3.76
CA ILE A 421 -23.20 -0.57 3.83
C ILE A 421 -23.79 0.83 3.94
N LEU A 422 -24.42 1.29 2.86
CA LEU A 422 -25.16 2.55 2.82
C LEU A 422 -26.55 2.30 2.24
N ASP A 423 -27.54 2.17 3.14
CA ASP A 423 -28.90 1.84 2.80
C ASP A 423 -28.95 0.61 1.85
N ASP A 424 -29.78 0.62 0.82
CA ASP A 424 -29.90 -0.47 -0.18
C ASP A 424 -29.12 -0.22 -1.48
N ASN A 425 -28.13 0.70 -1.47
CA ASN A 425 -27.37 1.06 -2.69
C ASN A 425 -26.63 -0.16 -3.27
N ILE A 426 -26.03 -0.99 -2.41
CA ILE A 426 -25.49 -2.28 -2.80
C ILE A 426 -26.36 -3.36 -2.18
N PRO A 427 -26.98 -4.25 -2.98
CA PRO A 427 -27.78 -5.35 -2.45
C PRO A 427 -27.00 -6.20 -1.45
N TRP A 428 -27.61 -6.48 -0.28
CA TRP A 428 -26.91 -7.20 0.81
C TRP A 428 -26.33 -8.54 0.34
N LYS A 429 -27.01 -9.27 -0.54
CA LYS A 429 -26.52 -10.53 -1.10
C LYS A 429 -25.13 -10.41 -1.78
N LYS A 430 -24.78 -9.25 -2.33
CA LYS A 430 -23.46 -8.97 -2.92
C LYS A 430 -22.44 -8.65 -1.84
N ASN A 431 -22.74 -7.69 -0.96
CA ASN A 431 -21.87 -7.34 0.17
C ASN A 431 -21.62 -8.54 1.11
N ARG A 432 -22.58 -9.42 1.29
CA ARG A 432 -22.45 -10.65 2.07
C ARG A 432 -21.40 -11.61 1.48
N GLN A 433 -21.30 -11.72 0.17
CA GLN A 433 -20.24 -12.50 -0.49
C GLN A 433 -18.85 -11.88 -0.24
N TRP A 434 -18.73 -10.55 -0.36
CA TRP A 434 -17.50 -9.83 -0.06
C TRP A 434 -17.11 -9.96 1.41
N LEU A 435 -18.04 -9.78 2.32
CA LEU A 435 -17.87 -9.99 3.76
C LEU A 435 -17.38 -11.42 4.06
N HIS A 436 -17.99 -12.43 3.42
CA HIS A 436 -17.58 -13.81 3.57
C HIS A 436 -16.13 -14.00 3.11
N LEU A 437 -15.75 -13.53 1.92
CA LEU A 437 -14.39 -13.66 1.42
C LEU A 437 -13.38 -12.98 2.36
N LEU A 438 -13.65 -11.75 2.81
CA LEU A 438 -12.78 -11.03 3.75
C LEU A 438 -12.65 -11.75 5.10
N SER A 439 -13.73 -12.35 5.61
CA SER A 439 -13.71 -13.01 6.91
C SER A 439 -12.82 -14.26 6.96
N TYR A 440 -12.44 -14.79 5.79
CA TYR A 440 -11.54 -15.94 5.65
C TYR A 440 -10.17 -15.59 5.05
N SER A 441 -9.93 -14.31 4.71
CA SER A 441 -8.72 -13.90 3.98
C SER A 441 -7.47 -13.74 4.87
N ASN A 442 -7.60 -13.77 6.18
CA ASN A 442 -6.56 -13.38 7.15
C ASN A 442 -6.06 -11.94 6.99
N THR A 443 -6.74 -11.10 6.20
CA THR A 443 -6.45 -9.66 6.06
C THR A 443 -7.32 -8.87 7.01
N PRO A 444 -7.00 -7.61 7.40
CA PRO A 444 -7.86 -6.82 8.27
C PRO A 444 -9.31 -6.78 7.80
N LEU A 445 -10.26 -6.85 8.72
CA LEU A 445 -11.70 -6.88 8.43
C LEU A 445 -12.38 -5.61 8.93
N PHE A 446 -12.51 -4.62 8.06
CA PHE A 446 -13.24 -3.39 8.37
C PHE A 446 -14.62 -3.36 7.73
N VAL A 447 -15.60 -2.86 8.49
CA VAL A 447 -16.96 -2.65 8.04
C VAL A 447 -17.33 -1.18 8.17
N SER A 448 -17.91 -0.63 7.14
CA SER A 448 -18.38 0.76 7.12
C SER A 448 -19.91 0.76 7.06
N CYS A 449 -20.54 0.91 8.19
CA CYS A 449 -22.00 0.88 8.29
C CYS A 449 -22.52 1.80 9.41
N PRO A 450 -23.71 2.41 9.22
CA PRO A 450 -24.38 3.12 10.29
C PRO A 450 -24.96 2.15 11.33
N ASP A 451 -25.37 2.63 12.49
CA ASP A 451 -26.00 1.83 13.55
C ASP A 451 -27.36 1.21 13.14
N ARG A 452 -28.03 1.76 12.12
CA ARG A 452 -29.36 1.37 11.62
C ARG A 452 -29.34 0.24 10.56
N ILE A 453 -28.57 -0.79 10.77
CA ILE A 453 -28.56 -1.96 9.88
C ILE A 453 -29.63 -3.00 10.30
N THR A 454 -30.00 -3.90 9.36
CA THR A 454 -31.00 -4.95 9.59
C THR A 454 -30.50 -6.03 10.56
N GLN A 455 -31.42 -6.80 11.13
CA GLN A 455 -31.06 -7.92 11.99
C GLN A 455 -30.31 -9.04 11.25
N GLU A 456 -30.62 -9.23 9.96
CA GLU A 456 -29.85 -10.15 9.10
C GLU A 456 -28.41 -9.68 8.94
N GLN A 457 -28.20 -8.40 8.60
CA GLN A 457 -26.87 -7.81 8.49
C GLN A 457 -26.09 -7.92 9.82
N LYS A 458 -26.71 -7.60 10.96
CA LYS A 458 -26.08 -7.77 12.29
C LYS A 458 -25.63 -9.19 12.54
N LYS A 459 -26.48 -10.17 12.22
CA LYS A 459 -26.16 -11.59 12.37
C LYS A 459 -24.96 -11.97 11.50
N ASP A 460 -25.00 -11.66 10.20
CA ASP A 460 -23.95 -12.02 9.26
C ASP A 460 -22.62 -11.36 9.63
N LEU A 461 -22.62 -10.08 10.03
CA LEU A 461 -21.42 -9.37 10.51
C LEU A 461 -20.83 -10.00 11.77
N SER A 462 -21.69 -10.36 12.75
CA SER A 462 -21.22 -11.03 13.96
C SER A 462 -20.62 -12.41 13.67
N GLU A 463 -21.19 -13.16 12.73
CA GLU A 463 -20.66 -14.45 12.29
C GLU A 463 -19.31 -14.27 11.57
N ALA A 464 -19.19 -13.26 10.70
CA ALA A 464 -17.96 -12.92 10.01
C ALA A 464 -16.85 -12.52 10.99
N TYR A 465 -17.14 -11.69 12.00
CA TYR A 465 -16.17 -11.33 13.05
C TYR A 465 -15.66 -12.54 13.82
N ARG A 466 -16.53 -13.52 14.11
CA ARG A 466 -16.11 -14.77 14.78
C ARG A 466 -15.29 -15.67 13.87
N ALA A 467 -15.65 -15.80 12.59
CA ALA A 467 -14.87 -16.56 11.61
C ALA A 467 -13.47 -15.96 11.48
N PHE A 468 -13.39 -14.65 11.34
CA PHE A 468 -12.15 -13.89 11.19
C PHE A 468 -11.14 -14.09 12.34
N GLN A 469 -11.60 -14.44 13.56
CA GLN A 469 -10.67 -14.67 14.69
C GLN A 469 -9.80 -15.94 14.53
N LYS A 470 -10.12 -16.80 13.56
CA LYS A 470 -9.37 -18.03 13.26
C LYS A 470 -8.36 -17.79 12.14
N GLU A 471 -7.35 -18.65 12.08
CA GLU A 471 -6.49 -18.72 10.89
C GLU A 471 -7.13 -19.59 9.81
N HIS A 472 -7.03 -19.17 8.58
CA HIS A 472 -7.61 -19.84 7.43
C HIS A 472 -6.57 -20.06 6.33
N SER A 473 -6.70 -21.15 5.59
CA SER A 473 -5.97 -21.36 4.35
C SER A 473 -6.82 -20.83 3.20
N ILE A 474 -6.31 -19.89 2.42
CA ILE A 474 -7.05 -19.28 1.32
C ILE A 474 -6.16 -18.97 0.12
N LYS A 475 -6.66 -19.25 -1.08
CA LYS A 475 -6.03 -18.81 -2.35
C LYS A 475 -7.08 -18.68 -3.46
N PRO A 476 -6.89 -17.74 -4.41
CA PRO A 476 -7.69 -17.67 -5.62
C PRO A 476 -7.31 -18.80 -6.59
N VAL A 477 -8.27 -19.31 -7.35
CA VAL A 477 -8.07 -20.46 -8.26
C VAL A 477 -8.09 -20.02 -9.74
N ASP A 478 -9.09 -19.25 -10.17
CA ASP A 478 -9.30 -18.87 -11.56
C ASP A 478 -8.57 -17.58 -12.00
N ILE A 479 -7.36 -17.36 -11.46
CA ILE A 479 -6.56 -16.12 -11.63
C ILE A 479 -6.00 -15.91 -13.04
N PHE A 480 -5.95 -16.93 -13.87
CA PHE A 480 -5.47 -16.81 -15.24
C PHE A 480 -6.57 -16.43 -16.23
N GLU A 481 -7.81 -16.65 -15.85
CA GLU A 481 -9.00 -16.49 -16.67
C GLU A 481 -9.85 -15.28 -16.25
N ASN A 482 -9.71 -14.85 -14.98
CA ASN A 482 -10.62 -13.89 -14.39
C ASN A 482 -9.87 -12.81 -13.57
N ARG A 483 -10.08 -11.55 -13.89
CA ARG A 483 -9.54 -10.41 -13.14
C ARG A 483 -10.20 -10.22 -11.77
N THR A 484 -11.41 -10.71 -11.61
CA THR A 484 -12.13 -10.75 -10.33
C THR A 484 -12.46 -12.20 -10.01
N PRO A 485 -11.48 -12.99 -9.54
CA PRO A 485 -11.62 -14.42 -9.34
C PRO A 485 -12.86 -14.76 -8.55
N SER A 486 -13.64 -15.67 -9.10
CA SER A 486 -14.88 -16.18 -8.50
C SER A 486 -14.71 -17.52 -7.80
N ILE A 487 -13.65 -18.26 -8.14
CA ILE A 487 -13.35 -19.57 -7.56
C ILE A 487 -12.17 -19.43 -6.59
N TRP A 488 -12.41 -19.82 -5.35
CA TRP A 488 -11.44 -19.76 -4.28
C TRP A 488 -11.32 -21.11 -3.57
N GLU A 489 -10.13 -21.46 -3.13
CA GLU A 489 -9.91 -22.54 -2.18
C GLU A 489 -9.82 -21.95 -0.78
N ILE A 490 -10.73 -22.35 0.12
CA ILE A 490 -10.79 -21.90 1.50
C ILE A 490 -10.84 -23.13 2.41
N ASP A 491 -9.85 -23.30 3.29
CA ASP A 491 -9.71 -24.43 4.21
C ASP A 491 -9.83 -25.80 3.48
N GLY A 492 -9.20 -25.89 2.28
CA GLY A 492 -9.21 -27.08 1.44
C GLY A 492 -10.55 -27.36 0.72
N ARG A 493 -11.47 -26.39 0.71
CA ARG A 493 -12.77 -26.50 0.01
C ARG A 493 -12.86 -25.48 -1.09
N THR A 494 -13.40 -25.86 -2.23
CA THR A 494 -13.72 -24.92 -3.30
C THR A 494 -14.95 -24.12 -2.93
N VAL A 495 -14.84 -22.80 -2.99
CA VAL A 495 -15.93 -21.84 -2.77
C VAL A 495 -16.07 -21.02 -4.05
N GLU A 496 -17.30 -20.92 -4.56
CA GLU A 496 -17.62 -20.14 -5.75
C GLU A 496 -18.49 -18.95 -5.37
N TYR A 497 -18.07 -17.76 -5.82
CA TYR A 497 -18.79 -16.50 -5.64
C TYR A 497 -19.43 -16.06 -6.94
N ASN A 498 -20.63 -15.52 -6.88
CA ASN A 498 -21.32 -14.93 -8.02
C ASN A 498 -21.32 -13.41 -7.91
N TRP A 499 -20.23 -12.79 -8.36
CA TRP A 499 -20.04 -11.34 -8.26
C TRP A 499 -21.02 -10.54 -9.12
N ASP A 500 -21.53 -11.12 -10.20
CA ASP A 500 -22.39 -10.46 -11.17
C ASP A 500 -23.89 -10.80 -11.00
N ASP A 501 -24.23 -11.54 -9.96
CA ASP A 501 -25.61 -11.89 -9.65
C ASP A 501 -26.49 -10.63 -9.53
N LYS A 502 -27.54 -10.57 -10.35
CA LYS A 502 -28.48 -9.45 -10.44
C LYS A 502 -29.60 -9.56 -9.42
#